data_52cf2c61ea321bfa0ad2b03a73a2e557
#
_entry.id   52cf2c61ea321bfa0ad2b03a73a2e557
#
_cell.length_a   1.000
_cell.length_b   1.000
_cell.length_c   1.000
_cell.angle_alpha   90.00
_cell.angle_beta   90.00
_cell.angle_gamma   90.00
#
_symmetry.space_group_name_H-M   'P 1'
#
loop_
_entity.id
_entity.type
_entity.pdbx_description
1 polymer ?
#
loop_
_entity_poly.entity_id
_entity_poly.type
_entity_poly.pdbx_seq_one_letter_code
_entity_poly.pdbx_strand_id
1 'polypeptide(L)'
;MGTQLIIPFFRDITLDLGILYVPFLVFVIIAITNSVNLTDGLDGLASSITFVVATFFTLMAIYTGYGHLAIFMAAVSGGCVGFLRVNRFPAKVFMGDTGSMALGGAVAAAAVILNLSLLVPIVGFIYFAESLSVIIQVFSFKVFKKRVFKMSPIHHHFELS
;
A
#
# COMPACT_ATOMS: atom_id res chain seq x y z
N MET A 1 -10.24 -11.05 -18.99
CA MET A 1 -9.50 -11.24 -17.74
C MET A 1 -10.22 -12.35 -17.00
N GLY A 2 -9.50 -13.40 -16.58
CA GLY A 2 -10.09 -14.49 -15.80
C GLY A 2 -10.29 -14.05 -14.36
N THR A 3 -11.17 -14.74 -13.63
CA THR A 3 -11.45 -14.55 -12.20
C THR A 3 -10.41 -15.22 -11.29
N GLN A 4 -9.25 -15.53 -11.86
CA GLN A 4 -8.18 -16.28 -11.19
C GLN A 4 -7.18 -15.33 -10.53
N LEU A 5 -6.86 -15.59 -9.27
CA LEU A 5 -5.78 -14.96 -8.52
C LEU A 5 -4.54 -15.85 -8.57
N ILE A 6 -3.39 -15.23 -8.81
CA ILE A 6 -2.09 -15.88 -8.71
C ILE A 6 -1.67 -15.89 -7.24
N ILE A 7 -1.39 -17.07 -6.69
CA ILE A 7 -0.85 -17.18 -5.33
C ILE A 7 0.67 -16.97 -5.40
N PRO A 8 1.22 -15.95 -4.71
CA PRO A 8 2.65 -15.71 -4.70
C PRO A 8 3.43 -16.95 -4.25
N PHE A 9 4.61 -17.17 -4.86
CA PHE A 9 5.52 -18.27 -4.56
C PHE A 9 5.08 -19.68 -5.02
N PHE A 10 3.84 -19.86 -5.45
CA PHE A 10 3.33 -21.12 -6.00
C PHE A 10 2.98 -20.94 -7.48
N ARG A 11 3.89 -21.34 -8.37
CA ARG A 11 3.81 -21.08 -9.81
C ARG A 11 2.55 -21.63 -10.50
N ASP A 12 2.01 -22.72 -9.97
CA ASP A 12 0.92 -23.46 -10.63
C ASP A 12 -0.41 -23.40 -9.87
N ILE A 13 -0.47 -22.64 -8.76
CA ILE A 13 -1.68 -22.55 -7.95
C ILE A 13 -2.37 -21.21 -8.23
N THR A 14 -3.51 -21.30 -8.92
CA THR A 14 -4.43 -20.18 -9.11
C THR A 14 -5.72 -20.46 -8.34
N LEU A 15 -6.24 -19.43 -7.68
CA LEU A 15 -7.52 -19.48 -6.99
C LEU A 15 -8.57 -18.80 -7.87
N ASP A 16 -9.55 -19.55 -8.35
CA ASP A 16 -10.67 -18.97 -9.09
C ASP A 16 -11.75 -18.50 -8.11
N LEU A 17 -11.96 -17.19 -8.03
CA LEU A 17 -12.98 -16.58 -7.15
C LEU A 17 -14.34 -16.47 -7.81
N GLY A 18 -14.47 -16.72 -9.12
CA GLY A 18 -15.74 -16.59 -9.82
C GLY A 18 -16.40 -15.22 -9.55
N ILE A 19 -17.65 -15.23 -9.09
CA ILE A 19 -18.44 -14.03 -8.79
C ILE A 19 -17.86 -13.18 -7.64
N LEU A 20 -17.07 -13.79 -6.74
CA LEU A 20 -16.43 -13.08 -5.61
C LEU A 20 -15.21 -12.27 -6.04
N TYR A 21 -14.75 -12.40 -7.28
CA TYR A 21 -13.59 -11.66 -7.79
C TYR A 21 -13.79 -10.16 -7.74
N VAL A 22 -14.95 -9.66 -8.17
CA VAL A 22 -15.25 -8.21 -8.16
C VAL A 22 -15.31 -7.64 -6.74
N PRO A 23 -16.06 -8.23 -5.79
CA PRO A 23 -16.00 -7.81 -4.39
C PRO A 23 -14.59 -7.84 -3.79
N PHE A 24 -13.79 -8.84 -4.14
CA PHE A 24 -12.41 -8.93 -3.70
C PHE A 24 -11.56 -7.77 -4.25
N LEU A 25 -11.68 -7.42 -5.53
CA LEU A 25 -10.97 -6.27 -6.11
C LEU A 25 -11.35 -4.95 -5.44
N VAL A 26 -12.63 -4.74 -5.20
CA VAL A 26 -13.12 -3.54 -4.47
C VAL A 26 -12.49 -3.48 -3.08
N PHE A 27 -12.50 -4.60 -2.36
CA PHE A 27 -11.85 -4.68 -1.05
C PHE A 27 -10.35 -4.35 -1.12
N VAL A 28 -9.63 -4.93 -2.08
CA VAL A 28 -8.18 -4.69 -2.27
C VAL A 28 -7.90 -3.21 -2.54
N ILE A 29 -8.65 -2.60 -3.45
CA ILE A 29 -8.47 -1.18 -3.80
C ILE A 29 -8.70 -0.30 -2.58
N ILE A 30 -9.79 -0.51 -1.86
CA ILE A 30 -10.10 0.26 -0.64
C ILE A 30 -9.05 0.03 0.44
N ALA A 31 -8.64 -1.23 0.67
CA ALA A 31 -7.66 -1.58 1.69
C ALA A 31 -6.31 -0.93 1.40
N ILE A 32 -5.79 -1.03 0.18
CA ILE A 32 -4.50 -0.44 -0.19
C ILE A 32 -4.56 1.08 -0.10
N THR A 33 -5.60 1.71 -0.65
CA THR A 33 -5.74 3.17 -0.64
C THR A 33 -5.77 3.73 0.77
N ASN A 34 -6.55 3.11 1.67
CA ASN A 34 -6.59 3.54 3.07
C ASN A 34 -5.30 3.23 3.81
N SER A 35 -4.62 2.12 3.50
CA SER A 35 -3.35 1.77 4.13
C SER A 35 -2.25 2.78 3.81
N VAL A 36 -2.17 3.24 2.57
CA VAL A 36 -1.23 4.30 2.16
C VAL A 36 -1.57 5.62 2.84
N ASN A 37 -2.86 5.96 2.93
CA ASN A 37 -3.31 7.17 3.62
C ASN A 37 -2.97 7.12 5.12
N LEU A 38 -3.20 6.00 5.81
CA LEU A 38 -2.81 5.81 7.21
C LEU A 38 -1.29 5.89 7.43
N THR A 39 -0.49 5.61 6.40
CA THR A 39 0.97 5.68 6.46
C THR A 39 1.49 7.12 6.31
N ASP A 40 0.67 8.07 5.85
CA ASP A 40 1.05 9.49 5.69
C ASP A 40 0.97 10.28 7.01
N GLY A 41 1.36 9.65 8.12
CA GLY A 41 1.36 10.28 9.45
C GLY A 41 2.70 10.87 9.88
N LEU A 42 3.79 10.56 9.20
CA LEU A 42 5.13 11.09 9.47
C LEU A 42 5.78 11.68 8.22
N ASP A 43 6.62 12.69 8.43
CA ASP A 43 7.38 13.37 7.38
C ASP A 43 8.15 12.36 6.50
N GLY A 44 7.79 12.31 5.23
CA GLY A 44 8.44 11.46 4.24
C GLY A 44 8.12 9.96 4.30
N LEU A 45 7.35 9.49 5.27
CA LEU A 45 7.09 8.06 5.46
C LEU A 45 6.33 7.47 4.25
N ALA A 46 5.15 7.99 3.94
CA ALA A 46 4.35 7.51 2.81
C ALA A 46 5.10 7.62 1.47
N SER A 47 5.79 8.74 1.24
CA SER A 47 6.55 8.96 0.02
C SER A 47 7.71 7.97 -0.14
N SER A 48 8.44 7.69 0.95
CA SER A 48 9.58 6.75 0.93
C SER A 48 9.14 5.32 0.65
N ILE A 49 8.07 4.89 1.30
CA ILE A 49 7.55 3.53 1.11
C ILE A 49 6.95 3.40 -0.29
N THR A 50 6.16 4.40 -0.74
CA THR A 50 5.58 4.39 -2.07
C THR A 50 6.65 4.39 -3.16
N PHE A 51 7.78 5.09 -2.97
CA PHE A 51 8.92 5.02 -3.87
C PHE A 51 9.40 3.58 -4.08
N VAL A 52 9.61 2.83 -3.00
CA VAL A 52 10.08 1.43 -3.07
C VAL A 52 9.03 0.54 -3.73
N VAL A 53 7.78 0.65 -3.32
CA VAL A 53 6.66 -0.14 -3.85
C VAL A 53 6.42 0.15 -5.34
N ALA A 54 6.44 1.43 -5.73
CA ALA A 54 6.27 1.83 -7.12
C ALA A 54 7.45 1.36 -7.99
N THR A 55 8.67 1.37 -7.46
CA THR A 55 9.85 0.81 -8.15
C THR A 55 9.68 -0.69 -8.37
N PHE A 56 9.22 -1.43 -7.37
CA PHE A 56 8.92 -2.86 -7.51
C PHE A 56 7.88 -3.10 -8.62
N PHE A 57 6.77 -2.37 -8.62
CA PHE A 57 5.74 -2.53 -9.66
C PHE A 57 6.23 -2.09 -11.05
N THR A 58 7.14 -1.12 -11.14
CA THR A 58 7.81 -0.75 -12.39
C THR A 58 8.58 -1.95 -12.96
N LEU A 59 9.41 -2.60 -12.13
CA LEU A 59 10.20 -3.76 -12.55
C LEU A 59 9.31 -4.94 -12.95
N MET A 60 8.26 -5.20 -12.18
CA MET A 60 7.29 -6.25 -12.48
C MET A 60 6.53 -5.98 -13.78
N ALA A 61 6.15 -4.73 -14.04
CA ALA A 61 5.49 -4.34 -15.28
C ALA A 61 6.41 -4.48 -16.50
N ILE A 62 7.71 -4.17 -16.37
CA ILE A 62 8.71 -4.44 -17.42
C ILE A 62 8.82 -5.94 -17.66
N TYR A 63 8.98 -6.72 -16.59
CA TYR A 63 9.15 -8.19 -16.69
C TYR A 63 7.94 -8.88 -17.36
N THR A 64 6.73 -8.39 -17.09
CA THR A 64 5.48 -8.95 -17.63
C THR A 64 5.05 -8.32 -18.96
N GLY A 65 5.83 -7.37 -19.51
CA GLY A 65 5.55 -6.75 -20.81
C GLY A 65 4.49 -5.64 -20.80
N TYR A 66 4.06 -5.17 -19.63
CA TYR A 66 3.11 -4.05 -19.47
C TYR A 66 3.83 -2.69 -19.54
N GLY A 67 4.37 -2.32 -20.71
CA GLY A 67 5.19 -1.13 -20.90
C GLY A 67 4.55 0.18 -20.46
N HIS A 68 3.26 0.41 -20.75
CA HIS A 68 2.55 1.63 -20.32
C HIS A 68 2.44 1.71 -18.80
N LEU A 69 2.17 0.59 -18.13
CA LEU A 69 2.12 0.54 -16.68
C LEU A 69 3.51 0.78 -16.06
N ALA A 70 4.55 0.24 -16.69
CA ALA A 70 5.93 0.46 -16.24
C ALA A 70 6.31 1.95 -16.29
N ILE A 71 5.97 2.65 -17.37
CA ILE A 71 6.20 4.10 -17.49
C ILE A 71 5.42 4.87 -16.40
N PHE A 72 4.14 4.52 -16.20
CA PHE A 72 3.32 5.15 -15.19
C PHE A 72 3.88 4.97 -13.78
N MET A 73 4.23 3.72 -13.39
CA MET A 73 4.76 3.44 -12.07
C MET A 73 6.17 4.02 -11.86
N ALA A 74 6.99 4.10 -12.91
CA ALA A 74 8.28 4.79 -12.87
C ALA A 74 8.09 6.31 -12.63
N ALA A 75 7.08 6.92 -13.26
CA ALA A 75 6.75 8.33 -13.03
C ALA A 75 6.26 8.56 -11.59
N VAL A 76 5.44 7.67 -11.03
CA VAL A 76 5.02 7.72 -9.62
C VAL A 76 6.23 7.60 -8.70
N SER A 77 7.12 6.65 -8.96
CA SER A 77 8.36 6.45 -8.18
C SER A 77 9.25 7.71 -8.22
N GLY A 78 9.49 8.27 -9.42
CA GLY A 78 10.25 9.51 -9.59
C GLY A 78 9.60 10.71 -8.92
N GLY A 79 8.27 10.81 -8.98
CA GLY A 79 7.48 11.84 -8.30
C GLY A 79 7.65 11.77 -6.78
N CYS A 80 7.64 10.57 -6.19
CA CYS A 80 7.89 10.39 -4.76
C CYS A 80 9.30 10.84 -4.36
N VAL A 81 10.33 10.52 -5.16
CA VAL A 81 11.70 10.99 -4.91
C VAL A 81 11.79 12.52 -4.99
N GLY A 82 11.14 13.11 -6.00
CA GLY A 82 11.07 14.57 -6.13
C GLY A 82 10.39 15.23 -4.94
N PHE A 83 9.26 14.69 -4.50
CA PHE A 83 8.49 15.18 -3.36
C PHE A 83 9.25 15.04 -2.03
N LEU A 84 10.00 13.95 -1.84
CA LEU A 84 10.83 13.74 -0.64
C LEU A 84 11.84 14.87 -0.38
N ARG A 85 12.26 15.64 -1.38
CA ARG A 85 13.14 16.78 -1.18
C ARG A 85 12.53 17.85 -0.27
N VAL A 86 11.21 17.96 -0.27
CA VAL A 86 10.48 18.97 0.51
C VAL A 86 9.66 18.35 1.65
N ASN A 87 9.40 17.02 1.59
CA ASN A 87 8.58 16.30 2.54
C ASN A 87 9.39 15.50 3.59
N ARG A 88 10.71 15.32 3.41
CA ARG A 88 11.57 14.69 4.44
C ARG A 88 11.67 15.56 5.69
N PHE A 89 11.88 14.93 6.83
CA PHE A 89 11.99 15.60 8.13
C PHE A 89 13.14 16.66 8.17
N PRO A 90 12.91 17.87 8.66
CA PRO A 90 11.59 18.47 8.93
C PRO A 90 10.88 18.88 7.65
N ALA A 91 9.63 18.42 7.47
CA ALA A 91 8.89 18.65 6.24
C ALA A 91 8.53 20.12 6.04
N LYS A 92 8.71 20.59 4.81
CA LYS A 92 8.27 21.94 4.37
C LYS A 92 6.89 21.90 3.70
N VAL A 93 6.51 20.74 3.16
CA VAL A 93 5.25 20.52 2.45
C VAL A 93 4.72 19.15 2.85
N PHE A 94 3.42 19.07 3.15
CA PHE A 94 2.72 17.84 3.47
C PHE A 94 1.93 17.33 2.27
N MET A 95 1.79 16.01 2.14
CA MET A 95 1.10 15.37 1.02
C MET A 95 -0.42 15.55 1.13
N GLY A 96 -0.95 15.30 2.32
CA GLY A 96 -2.38 15.30 2.62
C GLY A 96 -3.14 14.14 1.99
N ASP A 97 -4.42 14.02 2.33
CA ASP A 97 -5.28 12.89 1.93
C ASP A 97 -5.39 12.75 0.41
N THR A 98 -5.45 13.86 -0.32
CA THR A 98 -5.53 13.82 -1.79
C THR A 98 -4.32 13.13 -2.41
N GLY A 99 -3.12 13.44 -1.93
CA GLY A 99 -1.89 12.84 -2.44
C GLY A 99 -1.72 11.39 -2.02
N SER A 100 -1.90 11.10 -0.72
CA SER A 100 -1.72 9.75 -0.19
C SER A 100 -2.75 8.76 -0.74
N MET A 101 -4.02 9.17 -0.90
CA MET A 101 -5.04 8.36 -1.55
C MET A 101 -4.76 8.14 -3.04
N ALA A 102 -4.26 9.17 -3.76
CA ALA A 102 -3.88 9.03 -5.16
C ALA A 102 -2.72 8.03 -5.33
N LEU A 103 -1.70 8.08 -4.46
CA LEU A 103 -0.61 7.11 -4.46
C LEU A 103 -1.10 5.70 -4.14
N GLY A 104 -1.99 5.56 -3.15
CA GLY A 104 -2.63 4.28 -2.82
C GLY A 104 -3.44 3.71 -3.98
N GLY A 105 -4.20 4.56 -4.68
CA GLY A 105 -4.93 4.18 -5.88
C GLY A 105 -4.01 3.71 -7.02
N ALA A 106 -2.89 4.39 -7.23
CA ALA A 106 -1.89 3.99 -8.22
C ALA A 106 -1.28 2.61 -7.93
N VAL A 107 -0.90 2.36 -6.66
CA VAL A 107 -0.38 1.06 -6.21
C VAL A 107 -1.45 -0.03 -6.35
N ALA A 108 -2.69 0.25 -5.95
CA ALA A 108 -3.80 -0.70 -6.06
C ALA A 108 -4.08 -1.06 -7.52
N ALA A 109 -4.12 -0.06 -8.41
CA ALA A 109 -4.33 -0.28 -9.84
C ALA A 109 -3.21 -1.15 -10.44
N ALA A 110 -1.95 -0.87 -10.13
CA ALA A 110 -0.82 -1.67 -10.59
C ALA A 110 -0.91 -3.12 -10.10
N ALA A 111 -1.24 -3.32 -8.82
CA ALA A 111 -1.40 -4.64 -8.23
C ALA A 111 -2.52 -5.46 -8.89
N VAL A 112 -3.65 -4.81 -9.21
CA VAL A 112 -4.80 -5.45 -9.89
C VAL A 112 -4.47 -5.78 -11.34
N ILE A 113 -3.88 -4.83 -12.09
CA ILE A 113 -3.54 -5.03 -13.51
C ILE A 113 -2.55 -6.17 -13.69
N LEU A 114 -1.55 -6.27 -12.82
CA LEU A 114 -0.53 -7.33 -12.86
C LEU A 114 -0.98 -8.63 -12.19
N ASN A 115 -2.19 -8.68 -11.63
CA ASN A 115 -2.70 -9.80 -10.82
C ASN A 115 -1.78 -10.17 -9.64
N LEU A 116 -1.16 -9.15 -9.03
CA LEU A 116 -0.22 -9.28 -7.91
C LEU A 116 -0.79 -8.73 -6.60
N SER A 117 -2.12 -8.68 -6.48
CA SER A 117 -2.80 -8.11 -5.31
C SER A 117 -2.39 -8.76 -3.99
N LEU A 118 -2.14 -10.07 -3.99
CA LEU A 118 -1.70 -10.82 -2.81
C LEU A 118 -0.22 -10.58 -2.45
N LEU A 119 0.57 -9.95 -3.34
CA LEU A 119 1.96 -9.55 -3.04
C LEU A 119 2.05 -8.21 -2.32
N VAL A 120 1.01 -7.37 -2.39
CA VAL A 120 1.04 -6.04 -1.78
C VAL A 120 1.34 -6.07 -0.28
N PRO A 121 0.75 -6.97 0.55
CA PRO A 121 1.10 -7.07 1.97
C PRO A 121 2.57 -7.40 2.25
N ILE A 122 3.27 -8.01 1.28
CA ILE A 122 4.69 -8.36 1.40
C ILE A 122 5.55 -7.18 0.95
N VAL A 123 5.31 -6.66 -0.25
CA VAL A 123 6.10 -5.57 -0.84
C VAL A 123 5.87 -4.25 -0.11
N GLY A 124 4.61 -3.98 0.26
CA GLY A 124 4.18 -2.83 1.05
C GLY A 124 3.94 -3.22 2.52
N PHE A 125 4.82 -4.03 3.12
CA PHE A 125 4.63 -4.55 4.49
C PHE A 125 4.33 -3.45 5.50
N ILE A 126 4.94 -2.28 5.34
CA ILE A 126 4.71 -1.14 6.25
C ILE A 126 3.26 -0.65 6.13
N TYR A 127 2.69 -0.52 4.94
CA TYR A 127 1.28 -0.17 4.76
C TYR A 127 0.36 -1.16 5.50
N PHE A 128 0.68 -2.45 5.35
CA PHE A 128 -0.07 -3.51 6.01
C PHE A 128 0.06 -3.44 7.54
N ALA A 129 1.27 -3.23 8.05
CA ALA A 129 1.55 -3.11 9.49
C ALA A 129 0.82 -1.90 10.11
N GLU A 130 0.83 -0.74 9.44
CA GLU A 130 0.11 0.45 9.88
C GLU A 130 -1.39 0.17 10.02
N SER A 131 -2.02 -0.37 8.98
CA SER A 131 -3.45 -0.68 8.99
C SER A 131 -3.80 -1.77 10.00
N LEU A 132 -2.99 -2.83 10.08
CA LEU A 132 -3.20 -3.92 11.02
C LEU A 132 -3.11 -3.42 12.48
N SER A 133 -2.18 -2.51 12.76
CA SER A 133 -2.04 -1.92 14.09
C SER A 133 -3.30 -1.16 14.52
N VAL A 134 -3.94 -0.44 13.59
CA VAL A 134 -5.19 0.27 13.85
C VAL A 134 -6.33 -0.72 14.11
N ILE A 135 -6.44 -1.76 13.28
CA ILE A 135 -7.48 -2.80 13.44
C ILE A 135 -7.34 -3.49 14.80
N ILE A 136 -6.12 -3.92 15.16
CA ILE A 136 -5.84 -4.57 16.45
C ILE A 136 -6.18 -3.64 17.61
N GLN A 137 -5.74 -2.38 17.55
CA GLN A 137 -6.00 -1.39 18.59
C GLN A 137 -7.48 -1.15 18.81
N VAL A 138 -8.24 -0.93 17.71
CA VAL A 138 -9.68 -0.67 17.77
C VAL A 138 -10.43 -1.89 18.30
N PHE A 139 -10.08 -3.08 17.81
CA PHE A 139 -10.70 -4.33 18.26
C PHE A 139 -10.43 -4.56 19.76
N SER A 140 -9.19 -4.49 20.19
CA SER A 140 -8.81 -4.67 21.61
C SER A 140 -9.49 -3.66 22.51
N PHE A 141 -9.56 -2.39 22.09
CA PHE A 141 -10.20 -1.35 22.91
C PHE A 141 -11.72 -1.54 22.99
N LYS A 142 -12.37 -1.93 21.88
CA LYS A 142 -13.83 -2.17 21.88
C LYS A 142 -14.22 -3.40 22.69
N VAL A 143 -13.46 -4.50 22.58
CA VAL A 143 -13.81 -5.79 23.21
C VAL A 143 -13.29 -5.87 24.65
N PHE A 144 -12.00 -5.55 24.85
CA PHE A 144 -11.32 -5.76 26.13
C PHE A 144 -11.09 -4.47 26.92
N LYS A 145 -11.43 -3.29 26.37
CA LYS A 145 -11.17 -1.97 26.98
C LYS A 145 -9.69 -1.72 27.32
N LYS A 146 -8.78 -2.44 26.62
CA LYS A 146 -7.32 -2.34 26.83
C LYS A 146 -6.65 -1.86 25.55
N ARG A 147 -5.61 -1.03 25.72
CA ARG A 147 -4.74 -0.61 24.61
C ARG A 147 -3.63 -1.63 24.42
N VAL A 148 -3.39 -2.06 23.18
CA VAL A 148 -2.26 -2.91 22.78
C VAL A 148 -1.04 -2.04 22.51
N PHE A 149 -1.23 -0.95 21.76
CA PHE A 149 -0.20 0.02 21.44
C PHE A 149 -0.40 1.30 22.26
N LYS A 150 0.68 2.04 22.54
CA LYS A 150 0.57 3.37 23.18
C LYS A 150 -0.32 4.29 22.35
N MET A 151 -0.13 4.27 21.02
CA MET A 151 -0.94 4.96 20.04
C MET A 151 -0.96 4.14 18.73
N SER A 152 -1.99 4.30 17.89
CA SER A 152 -2.06 3.74 16.54
C SER A 152 -2.44 4.84 15.55
N PRO A 153 -1.98 4.78 14.29
CA PRO A 153 -1.14 3.74 13.67
C PRO A 153 0.22 3.52 14.33
N ILE A 154 0.93 2.43 13.94
CA ILE A 154 2.10 1.92 14.69
C ILE A 154 3.29 2.90 14.73
N HIS A 155 3.44 3.76 13.71
CA HIS A 155 4.48 4.79 13.72
C HIS A 155 4.39 5.71 14.94
N HIS A 156 3.19 6.09 15.36
CA HIS A 156 2.99 6.88 16.59
C HIS A 156 3.37 6.12 17.87
N HIS A 157 3.27 4.77 17.87
CA HIS A 157 3.75 3.98 18.97
C HIS A 157 5.26 4.14 19.16
N PHE A 158 6.02 4.17 18.06
CA PHE A 158 7.47 4.36 18.10
C PHE A 158 7.89 5.79 18.45
N GLU A 159 7.13 6.80 18.03
CA GLU A 159 7.38 8.19 18.45
C GLU A 159 7.27 8.39 19.96
N LEU A 160 6.37 7.64 20.61
CA LEU A 160 6.11 7.73 22.04
C LEU A 160 6.96 6.75 22.87
N SER A 161 7.88 6.01 22.23
CA SER A 161 8.71 5.00 22.91
C SER A 161 10.11 5.47 23.15
#